data_feb1a0b3939b83d294632a8f1d0363de
#
_entry.id   feb1a0b3939b83d294632a8f1d0363de
#
_cell.length_a   1.000
_cell.length_b   1.000
_cell.length_c   1.000
_cell.angle_alpha   90.00
_cell.angle_beta   90.00
_cell.angle_gamma   90.00
#
_symmetry.space_group_name_H-M   'P 1'
#
loop_
_entity.id
_entity.type
_entity.pdbx_description
1 polymer ?
#
loop_
_entity_poly.entity_id
_entity_poly.type
_entity_poly.pdbx_seq_one_letter_code
_entity_poly.pdbx_strand_id
1 'polypeptide(L)'
;MKFLLAAINAKYIHSNPGVYSLRAFARTKIPGADIEIGEYTINHQMDLILQDIYRRKPDFIGFSCYIWNISYIMEIVRDVKKVLPEAEIWLGGPEVSYDAKKVLTREPDVRGIMRGEGELTFTELVRAYLQREKTSVPDGYTGENFRGQAKEETSGCVENT
;
A
#
# COMPACT_ATOMS: atom_id res chain seq x y z
N MET A 1 8.83 8.98 -7.46
CA MET A 1 7.86 7.94 -7.03
C MET A 1 6.89 8.52 -6.01
N LYS A 2 5.60 8.36 -6.25
CA LYS A 2 4.53 8.90 -5.42
C LYS A 2 3.82 7.79 -4.64
N PHE A 3 3.73 7.94 -3.32
CA PHE A 3 3.06 7.02 -2.42
C PHE A 3 1.73 7.61 -1.97
N LEU A 4 0.66 6.84 -2.07
CA LEU A 4 -0.66 7.19 -1.55
C LEU A 4 -1.05 6.24 -0.42
N LEU A 5 -1.30 6.76 0.76
CA LEU A 5 -1.95 6.04 1.86
C LEU A 5 -3.45 6.33 1.81
N ALA A 6 -4.25 5.34 1.49
CA ALA A 6 -5.69 5.46 1.34
C ALA A 6 -6.43 4.85 2.55
N ALA A 7 -7.21 5.67 3.23
CA ALA A 7 -8.05 5.27 4.33
C ALA A 7 -9.53 5.42 3.96
N ILE A 8 -10.31 4.35 4.12
CA ILE A 8 -11.76 4.36 3.92
C ILE A 8 -12.43 4.18 5.27
N ASN A 9 -12.88 5.29 5.82
CA ASN A 9 -13.42 5.38 7.17
C ASN A 9 -14.91 4.96 7.21
N ALA A 10 -15.37 4.48 8.37
CA ALA A 10 -16.78 4.13 8.55
C ALA A 10 -17.70 5.37 8.58
N LYS A 11 -17.19 6.53 9.01
CA LYS A 11 -17.94 7.79 9.14
C LYS A 11 -17.05 8.99 8.79
N TYR A 12 -17.69 10.10 8.37
CA TYR A 12 -17.03 11.35 8.01
C TYR A 12 -16.24 12.03 9.16
N ILE A 13 -16.58 11.74 10.40
CA ILE A 13 -16.09 12.46 11.59
C ILE A 13 -14.78 11.88 12.15
N HIS A 14 -14.34 10.73 11.64
CA HIS A 14 -13.17 10.06 12.18
C HIS A 14 -12.08 9.94 11.12
N SER A 15 -10.98 10.66 11.34
CA SER A 15 -9.73 10.44 10.62
C SER A 15 -9.13 9.09 11.03
N ASN A 16 -8.37 8.49 10.14
CA ASN A 16 -7.61 7.29 10.44
C ASN A 16 -6.21 7.67 10.96
N PRO A 17 -5.98 7.66 12.29
CA PRO A 17 -4.69 8.07 12.85
C PRO A 17 -3.53 7.23 12.33
N GLY A 18 -3.78 5.97 11.97
CA GLY A 18 -2.76 5.06 11.47
C GLY A 18 -2.05 5.58 10.23
N VAL A 19 -2.79 6.02 9.20
CA VAL A 19 -2.17 6.53 7.97
C VAL A 19 -1.37 7.82 8.20
N TYR A 20 -1.78 8.66 9.15
CA TYR A 20 -1.02 9.85 9.54
C TYR A 20 0.26 9.49 10.28
N SER A 21 0.20 8.50 11.19
CA SER A 21 1.38 7.98 11.89
C SER A 21 2.39 7.38 10.91
N LEU A 22 1.93 6.54 9.97
CA LEU A 22 2.77 5.96 8.92
C LEU A 22 3.50 7.05 8.13
N ARG A 23 2.76 8.07 7.65
CA ARG A 23 3.35 9.18 6.89
C ARG A 23 4.34 9.98 7.73
N ALA A 24 3.96 10.34 8.96
CA ALA A 24 4.82 11.14 9.84
C ALA A 24 6.12 10.39 10.14
N PHE A 25 6.05 9.13 10.52
CA PHE A 25 7.22 8.31 10.81
C PHE A 25 8.12 8.14 9.58
N ALA A 26 7.55 7.77 8.44
CA ALA A 26 8.32 7.60 7.20
C ALA A 26 9.05 8.90 6.79
N ARG A 27 8.41 10.07 6.91
CA ARG A 27 9.03 11.37 6.59
C ARG A 27 10.18 11.73 7.53
N THR A 28 10.15 11.30 8.80
CA THR A 28 11.29 11.52 9.72
C THR A 28 12.51 10.70 9.30
N LYS A 29 12.31 9.54 8.71
CA LYS A 29 13.39 8.61 8.30
C LYS A 29 13.83 8.79 6.84
N ILE A 30 12.94 9.32 6.01
CA ILE A 30 13.18 9.54 4.58
C ILE A 30 12.66 10.94 4.22
N PRO A 31 13.42 12.01 4.57
CA PRO A 31 13.03 13.38 4.24
C PRO A 31 12.85 13.55 2.73
N GLY A 32 11.77 14.20 2.31
CA GLY A 32 11.46 14.43 0.91
C GLY A 32 10.71 13.29 0.20
N ALA A 33 10.38 12.19 0.90
CA ALA A 33 9.47 11.19 0.34
C ALA A 33 8.10 11.78 0.02
N ASP A 34 7.64 11.59 -1.21
CA ASP A 34 6.33 12.08 -1.69
C ASP A 34 5.23 11.11 -1.23
N ILE A 35 4.71 11.36 -0.03
CA ILE A 35 3.69 10.53 0.61
C ILE A 35 2.43 11.37 0.82
N GLU A 36 1.39 11.05 0.08
CA GLU A 36 0.06 11.67 0.21
C GLU A 36 -0.87 10.78 1.05
N ILE A 37 -1.92 11.39 1.61
CA ILE A 37 -3.02 10.70 2.27
C ILE A 37 -4.30 11.01 1.51
N GLY A 38 -5.06 9.97 1.17
CA GLY A 38 -6.43 10.05 0.70
C GLY A 38 -7.37 9.52 1.77
N GLU A 39 -8.25 10.37 2.30
CA GLU A 39 -9.28 9.96 3.25
C GLU A 39 -10.64 9.96 2.59
N TYR A 40 -11.32 8.83 2.69
CA TYR A 40 -12.64 8.59 2.13
C TYR A 40 -13.52 7.95 3.21
N THR A 41 -14.78 7.76 2.89
CA THR A 41 -15.71 7.00 3.73
C THR A 41 -16.43 5.94 2.91
N ILE A 42 -16.96 4.91 3.57
CA ILE A 42 -17.79 3.88 2.93
C ILE A 42 -19.06 4.46 2.28
N ASN A 43 -19.43 5.72 2.61
CA ASN A 43 -20.58 6.43 2.04
C ASN A 43 -20.22 7.22 0.75
N HIS A 44 -18.95 7.36 0.43
CA HIS A 44 -18.57 7.94 -0.86
C HIS A 44 -18.91 6.96 -1.99
N GLN A 45 -19.37 7.51 -3.11
CA GLN A 45 -19.51 6.71 -4.31
C GLN A 45 -18.12 6.24 -4.76
N MET A 46 -18.01 4.98 -5.12
CA MET A 46 -16.75 4.33 -5.51
C MET A 46 -16.06 5.05 -6.66
N ASP A 47 -16.85 5.53 -7.63
CA ASP A 47 -16.35 6.29 -8.78
C ASP A 47 -15.61 7.58 -8.39
N LEU A 48 -16.07 8.26 -7.33
CA LEU A 48 -15.42 9.48 -6.83
C LEU A 48 -14.05 9.16 -6.21
N ILE A 49 -13.98 8.06 -5.47
CA ILE A 49 -12.72 7.59 -4.89
C ILE A 49 -11.74 7.19 -6.00
N LEU A 50 -12.22 6.44 -6.97
CA LEU A 50 -11.42 6.02 -8.13
C LEU A 50 -10.90 7.21 -8.94
N GLN A 51 -11.75 8.23 -9.17
CA GLN A 51 -11.36 9.47 -9.86
C GLN A 51 -10.27 10.23 -9.08
N ASP A 52 -10.39 10.34 -7.75
CA ASP A 52 -9.39 11.04 -6.94
C ASP A 52 -8.05 10.28 -6.97
N ILE A 53 -8.06 8.96 -6.79
CA ILE A 53 -6.87 8.13 -6.92
C ILE A 53 -6.22 8.27 -8.30
N TYR A 54 -7.04 8.20 -9.37
CA TYR A 54 -6.55 8.36 -10.74
C TYR A 54 -5.91 9.72 -11.00
N ARG A 55 -6.49 10.81 -10.48
CA ARG A 55 -5.92 12.17 -10.60
C ARG A 55 -4.59 12.32 -9.90
N ARG A 56 -4.39 11.66 -8.78
CA ARG A 56 -3.13 11.68 -8.01
C ARG A 56 -2.02 10.91 -8.71
N LYS A 57 -2.35 9.94 -9.55
CA LYS A 57 -1.39 9.09 -10.28
C LYS A 57 -0.31 8.52 -9.36
N PRO A 58 -0.68 7.78 -8.31
CA PRO A 58 0.29 7.17 -7.42
C PRO A 58 0.97 5.98 -8.09
N ASP A 59 2.26 5.79 -7.78
CA ASP A 59 3.00 4.58 -8.16
C ASP A 59 2.79 3.45 -7.14
N PHE A 60 2.52 3.83 -5.89
CA PHE A 60 2.26 2.94 -4.78
C PHE A 60 0.99 3.37 -4.05
N ILE A 61 0.11 2.42 -3.73
CA ILE A 61 -1.11 2.65 -2.95
C ILE A 61 -1.16 1.68 -1.78
N GLY A 62 -1.17 2.21 -0.56
CA GLY A 62 -1.38 1.44 0.67
C GLY A 62 -2.79 1.65 1.21
N PHE A 63 -3.61 0.59 1.27
CA PHE A 63 -4.95 0.64 1.85
C PHE A 63 -4.95 0.18 3.31
N SER A 64 -5.67 0.90 4.16
CA SER A 64 -5.90 0.53 5.56
C SER A 64 -7.18 -0.31 5.70
N CYS A 65 -7.01 -1.61 5.99
CA CYS A 65 -8.08 -2.62 5.95
C CYS A 65 -8.59 -2.98 7.34
N TYR A 66 -9.90 -2.85 7.49
CA TYR A 66 -10.68 -3.23 8.67
C TYR A 66 -11.88 -4.08 8.26
N ILE A 67 -12.52 -4.76 9.22
CA ILE A 67 -13.67 -5.62 8.97
C ILE A 67 -14.83 -4.91 8.24
N TRP A 68 -15.02 -3.63 8.49
CA TRP A 68 -16.12 -2.85 7.90
C TRP A 68 -15.84 -2.32 6.48
N ASN A 69 -14.59 -2.30 6.04
CA ASN A 69 -14.24 -1.73 4.73
C ASN A 69 -13.58 -2.71 3.76
N ILE A 70 -13.21 -3.91 4.20
CA ILE A 70 -12.42 -4.85 3.41
C ILE A 70 -13.07 -5.18 2.06
N SER A 71 -14.36 -5.50 2.04
CA SER A 71 -15.08 -5.83 0.80
C SER A 71 -15.10 -4.65 -0.16
N TYR A 72 -15.32 -3.45 0.36
CA TYR A 72 -15.33 -2.21 -0.41
C TYR A 72 -13.93 -1.90 -1.00
N ILE A 73 -12.86 -2.11 -0.20
CA ILE A 73 -11.49 -1.95 -0.67
C ILE A 73 -11.16 -2.93 -1.79
N MET A 74 -11.58 -4.19 -1.71
CA MET A 74 -11.31 -5.19 -2.76
C MET A 74 -11.98 -4.82 -4.10
N GLU A 75 -13.15 -4.21 -4.08
CA GLU A 75 -13.77 -3.69 -5.31
C GLU A 75 -12.95 -2.53 -5.88
N ILE A 76 -12.56 -1.56 -5.04
CA ILE A 76 -11.69 -0.44 -5.47
C ILE A 76 -10.36 -0.94 -6.03
N VAL A 77 -9.72 -1.92 -5.40
CA VAL A 77 -8.46 -2.51 -5.88
C VAL A 77 -8.57 -3.00 -7.31
N ARG A 78 -9.64 -3.76 -7.62
CA ARG A 78 -9.88 -4.28 -8.97
C ARG A 78 -10.10 -3.17 -10.00
N ASP A 79 -10.82 -2.11 -9.60
CA ASP A 79 -11.07 -0.98 -10.49
C ASP A 79 -9.85 -0.08 -10.67
N VAL A 80 -9.07 0.13 -9.61
CA VAL A 80 -7.79 0.84 -9.69
C VAL A 80 -6.85 0.14 -10.67
N LYS A 81 -6.73 -1.19 -10.61
CA LYS A 81 -5.85 -1.94 -11.53
C LYS A 81 -6.28 -1.85 -12.99
N LYS A 82 -7.56 -1.62 -13.29
CA LYS A 82 -8.03 -1.37 -14.65
C LYS A 82 -7.56 -0.01 -15.21
N VAL A 83 -7.49 1.02 -14.35
CA VAL A 83 -7.17 2.40 -14.78
C VAL A 83 -5.73 2.81 -14.50
N LEU A 84 -5.07 2.16 -13.55
CA LEU A 84 -3.67 2.34 -13.16
C LEU A 84 -2.99 0.97 -13.04
N PRO A 85 -2.78 0.25 -14.13
CA PRO A 85 -2.25 -1.13 -14.10
C PRO A 85 -0.86 -1.23 -13.49
N GLU A 86 -0.04 -0.18 -13.61
CA GLU A 86 1.33 -0.14 -13.09
C GLU A 86 1.41 0.20 -11.59
N ALA A 87 0.32 0.70 -10.99
CA ALA A 87 0.32 1.04 -9.57
C ALA A 87 0.47 -0.23 -8.70
N GLU A 88 1.41 -0.20 -7.78
CA GLU A 88 1.66 -1.28 -6.82
C GLU A 88 0.73 -1.14 -5.63
N ILE A 89 -0.16 -2.12 -5.42
CA ILE A 89 -1.18 -2.06 -4.37
C ILE A 89 -0.77 -2.92 -3.19
N TRP A 90 -0.72 -2.30 -2.03
CA TRP A 90 -0.43 -2.93 -0.75
C TRP A 90 -1.57 -2.76 0.23
N LEU A 91 -1.77 -3.76 1.06
CA LEU A 91 -2.78 -3.73 2.12
C LEU A 91 -2.09 -3.73 3.48
N GLY A 92 -2.73 -3.10 4.47
CA GLY A 92 -2.32 -3.15 5.87
C GLY A 92 -3.54 -3.10 6.77
N GLY A 93 -3.33 -3.35 8.04
CA GLY A 93 -4.39 -3.32 9.04
C GLY A 93 -4.79 -4.70 9.55
N PRO A 94 -5.62 -4.74 10.60
CA PRO A 94 -5.90 -5.97 11.34
C PRO A 94 -6.60 -7.04 10.50
N GLU A 95 -7.49 -6.65 9.57
CA GLU A 95 -8.31 -7.60 8.81
C GLU A 95 -7.50 -8.45 7.83
N VAL A 96 -6.40 -7.94 7.31
CA VAL A 96 -5.57 -8.65 6.32
C VAL A 96 -4.30 -9.27 6.91
N SER A 97 -3.91 -8.84 8.10
CA SER A 97 -2.65 -9.28 8.73
C SER A 97 -2.70 -10.72 9.23
N TYR A 98 -3.87 -11.20 9.64
CA TYR A 98 -4.01 -12.52 10.26
C TYR A 98 -3.85 -13.66 9.26
N ASP A 99 -4.44 -13.55 8.07
CA ASP A 99 -4.46 -14.59 7.05
C ASP A 99 -3.89 -14.09 5.70
N ALA A 100 -2.76 -13.40 5.77
CA ALA A 100 -2.16 -12.68 4.65
C ALA A 100 -1.98 -13.54 3.39
N LYS A 101 -1.51 -14.79 3.54
CA LYS A 101 -1.32 -15.70 2.40
C LYS A 101 -2.64 -16.02 1.68
N LYS A 102 -3.72 -16.22 2.42
CA LYS A 102 -5.03 -16.52 1.85
C LYS A 102 -5.63 -15.32 1.13
N VAL A 103 -5.43 -14.10 1.68
CA VAL A 103 -5.83 -12.86 1.02
C VAL A 103 -5.09 -12.71 -0.30
N LEU A 104 -3.76 -12.86 -0.32
CA LEU A 104 -2.95 -12.73 -1.53
C LEU A 104 -3.29 -13.77 -2.59
N THR A 105 -3.63 -15.00 -2.19
CA THR A 105 -4.08 -16.05 -3.14
C THR A 105 -5.41 -15.69 -3.82
N ARG A 106 -6.30 -14.98 -3.11
CA ARG A 106 -7.61 -14.58 -3.64
C ARG A 106 -7.57 -13.30 -4.47
N GLU A 107 -6.65 -12.41 -4.15
CA GLU A 107 -6.56 -11.07 -4.72
C GLU A 107 -5.22 -10.89 -5.44
N PRO A 108 -5.10 -11.38 -6.69
CA PRO A 108 -3.85 -11.32 -7.46
C PRO A 108 -3.42 -9.90 -7.81
N ASP A 109 -4.34 -8.93 -7.77
CA ASP A 109 -4.06 -7.50 -7.99
C ASP A 109 -3.34 -6.83 -6.81
N VAL A 110 -3.30 -7.50 -5.66
CA VAL A 110 -2.58 -7.02 -4.47
C VAL A 110 -1.14 -7.52 -4.51
N ARG A 111 -0.19 -6.58 -4.45
CA ARG A 111 1.25 -6.89 -4.46
C ARG A 111 1.71 -7.53 -3.16
N GLY A 112 1.20 -7.05 -2.03
CA GLY A 112 1.61 -7.58 -0.73
C GLY A 112 0.81 -7.02 0.44
N ILE A 113 1.10 -7.54 1.62
CA ILE A 113 0.45 -7.15 2.87
C ILE A 113 1.52 -6.72 3.89
N MET A 114 1.31 -5.54 4.46
CA MET A 114 2.09 -5.01 5.59
C MET A 114 1.54 -5.60 6.90
N ARG A 115 2.39 -6.26 7.66
CA ARG A 115 2.06 -6.89 8.95
C ARG A 115 2.90 -6.29 10.07
N GLY A 116 2.41 -6.41 11.31
CA GLY A 116 3.12 -5.96 12.48
C GLY A 116 3.08 -4.43 12.66
N GLU A 117 4.19 -3.85 13.08
CA GLU A 117 4.33 -2.41 13.25
C GLU A 117 4.35 -1.70 11.89
N GLY A 118 3.21 -1.08 11.56
CA GLY A 118 3.00 -0.45 10.26
C GLY A 118 4.02 0.63 9.94
N GLU A 119 4.44 1.42 10.93
CA GLU A 119 5.39 2.53 10.77
C GLU A 119 6.75 2.07 10.24
N LEU A 120 7.29 1.00 10.82
CA LEU A 120 8.56 0.43 10.39
C LEU A 120 8.42 -0.22 9.02
N THR A 121 7.43 -1.12 8.88
CA THR A 121 7.19 -1.87 7.65
C THR A 121 6.94 -0.95 6.45
N PHE A 122 6.10 0.06 6.59
CA PHE A 122 5.85 1.04 5.53
C PHE A 122 7.10 1.85 5.18
N THR A 123 7.89 2.27 6.18
CA THR A 123 9.13 3.02 5.95
C THR A 123 10.16 2.18 5.18
N GLU A 124 10.28 0.90 5.49
CA GLU A 124 11.16 -0.02 4.78
C GLU A 124 10.70 -0.21 3.32
N LEU A 125 9.39 -0.34 3.09
CA LEU A 125 8.83 -0.40 1.74
C LEU A 125 9.15 0.88 0.95
N VAL A 126 8.89 2.06 1.51
CA VAL A 126 9.21 3.34 0.86
C VAL A 126 10.70 3.39 0.47
N ARG A 127 11.59 2.99 1.38
CA ARG A 127 13.03 2.95 1.11
C ARG A 127 13.38 1.99 -0.03
N ALA A 128 12.83 0.77 0.00
CA ALA A 128 13.06 -0.24 -1.02
C ALA A 128 12.60 0.22 -2.42
N TYR A 129 11.42 0.82 -2.51
CA TYR A 129 10.89 1.33 -3.77
C TYR A 129 11.70 2.51 -4.31
N LEU A 130 12.13 3.46 -3.47
CA LEU A 130 12.99 4.57 -3.88
C LEU A 130 14.40 4.10 -4.29
N GLN A 131 14.90 3.02 -3.71
CA GLN A 131 16.16 2.41 -4.13
C GLN A 131 16.02 1.73 -5.49
N ARG A 132 14.92 1.04 -5.78
CA ARG A 132 14.64 0.46 -7.10
C ARG A 132 14.60 1.53 -8.18
N GLU A 133 13.97 2.66 -7.94
CA GLU A 133 13.91 3.79 -8.87
C GLU A 133 15.31 4.36 -9.18
N LYS A 134 16.20 4.41 -8.18
CA LYS A 134 17.59 4.86 -8.35
C LYS A 134 18.48 3.83 -9.05
N THR A 135 18.14 2.55 -8.93
CA THR A 135 18.87 1.42 -9.53
C THR A 135 18.25 0.96 -10.84
N SER A 136 17.49 1.77 -11.56
CA SER A 136 17.05 1.48 -12.92
C SER A 136 18.26 1.41 -13.85
N VAL A 137 19.02 0.31 -13.70
CA VAL A 137 20.06 -0.19 -14.58
C VAL A 137 19.38 -0.94 -15.72
N PRO A 138 19.90 -0.87 -16.96
CA PRO A 138 19.26 -1.44 -18.15
C PRO A 138 18.99 -2.95 -18.00
N ASP A 139 17.91 -3.38 -18.62
CA ASP A 139 17.43 -4.75 -18.86
C ASP A 139 18.37 -5.91 -18.47
N GLY A 140 17.99 -6.67 -17.44
CA GLY A 140 18.68 -7.91 -17.07
C GLY A 140 18.57 -8.35 -15.61
N TYR A 141 17.94 -7.58 -14.73
CA TYR A 141 17.88 -7.94 -13.31
C TYR A 141 16.57 -8.71 -13.02
N THR A 142 16.67 -10.03 -13.02
CA THR A 142 15.61 -10.93 -12.52
C THR A 142 15.50 -10.82 -10.99
N GLY A 143 14.26 -10.77 -10.48
CA GLY A 143 13.93 -10.57 -9.06
C GLY A 143 14.46 -11.63 -8.06
N GLU A 144 15.43 -12.46 -8.44
CA GLU A 144 15.99 -13.50 -7.57
C GLU A 144 16.97 -12.96 -6.51
N ASN A 145 17.60 -11.82 -6.74
CA ASN A 145 18.55 -11.26 -5.78
C ASN A 145 17.90 -10.48 -4.62
N PHE A 146 16.63 -10.12 -4.75
CA PHE A 146 15.87 -9.52 -3.64
C PHE A 146 15.45 -10.57 -2.59
N ARG A 147 15.34 -11.83 -2.99
CA ARG A 147 15.05 -12.96 -2.09
C ARG A 147 16.20 -13.30 -1.13
N GLY A 148 17.43 -12.91 -1.43
CA GLY A 148 18.62 -13.28 -0.64
C GLY A 148 18.91 -12.38 0.56
N GLN A 149 18.55 -11.09 0.50
CA GLN A 149 18.84 -10.13 1.57
C GLN A 149 17.61 -9.80 2.45
N ALA A 150 16.39 -10.05 1.97
CA ALA A 150 15.16 -9.83 2.72
C ALA A 150 14.78 -10.99 3.67
N LYS A 151 15.55 -12.07 3.72
CA LYS A 151 15.19 -13.28 4.49
C LYS A 151 15.46 -13.21 5.99
N GLU A 152 16.17 -12.23 6.50
CA GLU A 152 16.55 -12.20 7.91
C GLU A 152 16.03 -11.02 8.74
N GLU A 153 15.51 -9.92 8.15
CA GLU A 153 15.14 -8.74 8.96
C GLU A 153 13.76 -8.11 8.72
N THR A 154 12.97 -8.52 7.73
CA THR A 154 11.62 -7.97 7.51
C THR A 154 10.53 -8.94 7.92
N SER A 155 10.29 -9.08 9.22
CA SER A 155 9.20 -9.90 9.75
C SER A 155 7.80 -9.35 9.43
N GLY A 156 7.69 -8.22 8.73
CA GLY A 156 6.47 -7.46 8.56
C GLY A 156 5.77 -7.52 7.20
N CYS A 157 6.42 -7.99 6.12
CA CYS A 157 5.81 -8.03 4.78
C CYS A 157 5.55 -9.44 4.27
N VAL A 158 4.41 -9.63 3.61
CA VAL A 158 4.09 -10.83 2.81
C VAL A 158 3.76 -10.37 1.40
N GLU A 159 4.50 -10.86 0.41
CA GLU A 159 4.30 -10.52 -1.00
C GLU A 159 3.56 -11.63 -1.75
N ASN A 160 2.87 -11.22 -2.81
CA ASN A 160 2.28 -12.11 -3.81
C ASN A 160 3.39 -12.50 -4.80
N THR A 161 3.59 -13.79 -4.97
CA THR A 161 4.62 -14.37 -5.88
C THR A 161 3.99 -14.82 -7.18
#